data_f4659a69bb37987d4e97ccfa210fe0d6
#
_entry.id   f4659a69bb37987d4e97ccfa210fe0d6
#
_cell.length_a   1.000
_cell.length_b   1.000
_cell.length_c   1.000
_cell.angle_alpha   90.00
_cell.angle_beta   90.00
_cell.angle_gamma   90.00
#
_symmetry.space_group_name_H-M   'P 1'
#
loop_
_entity.id
_entity.type
_entity.pdbx_description
1 polymer ?
#
loop_
_entity_poly.entity_id
_entity_poly.type
_entity_poly.pdbx_seq_one_letter_code
_entity_poly.pdbx_strand_id
1 'polypeptide(L)'
;YLGKEIDFTPPWERRSFAKVVKDKFDINADDSAEVMLQKVKAKRHTHAKVDKLTRSAVMKIVEEALDEDATMNPVFFVDYFTFLCPLAKTLPDNPWISARFEFFIAGMEVGNAYSELNDPIEQRQRLTEDLDDDVETGTREIDEDFLCALEHGMPPAGGLGIGIDRLVMLLTDSPSIRDVILFPLLKPHESKEHADTAPKTPDVK
;
A
#
# COMPACT_ATOMS: atom_id res chain seq x y z
N TYR A 1 11.10 -4.61 20.38
CA TYR A 1 10.44 -3.39 19.95
C TYR A 1 9.18 -3.16 20.75
N LEU A 2 9.03 -1.99 21.36
CA LEU A 2 7.92 -1.65 22.25
C LEU A 2 7.71 -2.69 23.36
N GLY A 3 8.80 -3.12 23.98
CA GLY A 3 8.80 -4.10 25.06
C GLY A 3 8.55 -5.55 24.64
N LYS A 4 8.48 -5.84 23.35
CA LYS A 4 8.35 -7.19 22.79
C LYS A 4 9.64 -7.61 22.12
N GLU A 5 10.03 -8.86 22.30
CA GLU A 5 11.18 -9.44 21.64
C GLU A 5 10.87 -9.78 20.19
N ILE A 6 11.84 -9.56 19.29
CA ILE A 6 11.78 -9.93 17.88
C ILE A 6 12.88 -10.95 17.60
N ASP A 7 12.52 -12.10 17.10
CA ASP A 7 13.46 -13.12 16.65
C ASP A 7 13.80 -12.92 15.17
N PHE A 8 15.03 -12.50 14.90
CA PHE A 8 15.57 -12.30 13.55
C PHE A 8 16.24 -13.55 12.96
N THR A 9 16.18 -14.68 13.66
CA THR A 9 16.83 -15.93 13.22
C THR A 9 16.25 -16.39 11.87
N PRO A 10 17.06 -16.56 10.82
CA PRO A 10 16.60 -17.12 9.56
C PRO A 10 16.40 -18.65 9.66
N PRO A 11 15.56 -19.25 8.78
CA PRO A 11 14.80 -18.62 7.69
C PRO A 11 13.54 -17.91 8.20
N TRP A 12 13.27 -16.70 7.66
CA TRP A 12 12.02 -16.00 7.95
C TRP A 12 10.83 -16.70 7.28
N GLU A 13 9.68 -16.61 7.91
CA GLU A 13 8.46 -17.19 7.39
C GLU A 13 8.09 -16.54 6.04
N ARG A 14 7.53 -17.36 5.14
CA ARG A 14 6.98 -16.90 3.86
C ARG A 14 5.51 -17.28 3.80
N ARG A 15 4.65 -16.27 3.65
CA ARG A 15 3.19 -16.44 3.54
C ARG A 15 2.74 -16.02 2.14
N SER A 16 1.95 -16.84 1.50
CA SER A 16 1.28 -16.45 0.26
C SER A 16 0.11 -15.51 0.59
N PHE A 17 0.17 -14.27 0.09
CA PHE A 17 -0.89 -13.27 0.23
C PHE A 17 -2.20 -13.80 -0.35
N ALA A 18 -2.17 -14.33 -1.58
CA ALA A 18 -3.32 -14.92 -2.23
C ALA A 18 -3.95 -16.04 -1.37
N LYS A 19 -3.13 -16.89 -0.75
CA LYS A 19 -3.62 -17.95 0.14
C LYS A 19 -4.27 -17.39 1.40
N VAL A 20 -3.65 -16.42 2.06
CA VAL A 20 -4.20 -15.79 3.27
C VAL A 20 -5.54 -15.12 2.97
N VAL A 21 -5.64 -14.39 1.85
CA VAL A 21 -6.88 -13.76 1.39
C VAL A 21 -7.95 -14.81 1.06
N LYS A 22 -7.57 -15.91 0.41
CA LYS A 22 -8.47 -17.03 0.13
C LYS A 22 -8.98 -17.69 1.41
N ASP A 23 -8.11 -17.98 2.34
CA ASP A 23 -8.47 -18.67 3.59
C ASP A 23 -9.39 -17.82 4.48
N LYS A 24 -9.14 -16.49 4.56
CA LYS A 24 -9.93 -15.58 5.41
C LYS A 24 -11.24 -15.11 4.76
N PHE A 25 -11.22 -14.76 3.51
CA PHE A 25 -12.32 -14.10 2.82
C PHE A 25 -12.94 -14.94 1.70
N ASP A 26 -12.35 -16.08 1.35
CA ASP A 26 -12.72 -16.91 0.19
C ASP A 26 -12.58 -16.18 -1.16
N ILE A 27 -11.74 -15.14 -1.22
CA ILE A 27 -11.49 -14.36 -2.44
C ILE A 27 -10.45 -15.08 -3.31
N ASN A 28 -10.71 -15.13 -4.62
CA ASN A 28 -9.77 -15.57 -5.64
C ASN A 28 -9.32 -14.37 -6.49
N ALA A 29 -8.17 -14.51 -7.15
CA ALA A 29 -7.59 -13.44 -7.97
C ALA A 29 -8.45 -13.06 -9.20
N ASP A 30 -9.28 -13.98 -9.69
CA ASP A 30 -10.20 -13.82 -10.81
C ASP A 30 -11.60 -13.35 -10.44
N ASP A 31 -11.89 -13.17 -9.12
CA ASP A 31 -13.17 -12.64 -8.68
C ASP A 31 -13.37 -11.19 -9.17
N SER A 32 -14.60 -10.83 -9.54
CA SER A 32 -14.96 -9.43 -9.79
C SER A 32 -15.01 -8.61 -8.50
N ALA A 33 -14.94 -7.29 -8.61
CA ALA A 33 -15.03 -6.39 -7.47
C ALA A 33 -16.31 -6.59 -6.63
N GLU A 34 -17.46 -6.85 -7.31
CA GLU A 34 -18.73 -7.12 -6.67
C GLU A 34 -18.71 -8.40 -5.84
N VAL A 35 -18.13 -9.47 -6.41
CA VAL A 35 -17.98 -10.77 -5.74
C VAL A 35 -17.06 -10.64 -4.54
N MET A 36 -15.91 -9.97 -4.71
CA MET A 36 -14.97 -9.71 -3.61
C MET A 36 -15.67 -8.94 -2.48
N LEU A 37 -16.38 -7.86 -2.78
CA LEU A 37 -17.08 -7.05 -1.78
C LEU A 37 -18.16 -7.84 -1.04
N GLN A 38 -18.91 -8.70 -1.74
CA GLN A 38 -19.89 -9.58 -1.12
C GLN A 38 -19.25 -10.55 -0.12
N LYS A 39 -18.10 -11.15 -0.50
CA LYS A 39 -17.34 -12.08 0.34
C LYS A 39 -16.79 -11.36 1.59
N VAL A 40 -16.24 -10.15 1.45
CA VAL A 40 -15.77 -9.34 2.58
C VAL A 40 -16.91 -9.01 3.54
N LYS A 41 -18.04 -8.52 3.03
CA LYS A 41 -19.22 -8.20 3.85
C LYS A 41 -19.74 -9.42 4.61
N ALA A 42 -19.78 -10.59 3.97
CA ALA A 42 -20.23 -11.83 4.60
C ALA A 42 -19.35 -12.26 5.77
N LYS A 43 -18.05 -12.04 5.69
CA LYS A 43 -17.07 -12.44 6.72
C LYS A 43 -16.94 -11.43 7.86
N ARG A 44 -17.01 -10.14 7.58
CA ARG A 44 -16.78 -9.07 8.57
C ARG A 44 -18.05 -8.44 9.15
N HIS A 45 -19.23 -8.74 8.62
CA HIS A 45 -20.47 -8.03 8.95
C HIS A 45 -20.32 -6.50 8.85
N THR A 46 -19.46 -6.02 7.92
CA THR A 46 -19.17 -4.60 7.78
C THR A 46 -20.12 -3.94 6.79
N HIS A 47 -20.44 -2.68 7.05
CA HIS A 47 -21.10 -1.79 6.10
C HIS A 47 -20.08 -1.04 5.25
N ALA A 48 -18.96 -1.71 4.89
CA ALA A 48 -17.90 -1.11 4.09
C ALA A 48 -18.51 -0.50 2.82
N LYS A 49 -18.37 0.81 2.71
CA LYS A 49 -18.70 1.57 1.50
C LYS A 49 -17.40 1.81 0.75
N VAL A 50 -17.42 1.57 -0.54
CA VAL A 50 -16.39 2.00 -1.46
C VAL A 50 -16.99 3.07 -2.36
N ASP A 51 -16.29 4.18 -2.53
CA ASP A 51 -16.77 5.29 -3.36
C ASP A 51 -16.85 4.89 -4.83
N LYS A 52 -15.86 4.15 -5.30
CA LYS A 52 -15.89 3.43 -6.57
C LYS A 52 -15.61 1.95 -6.32
N LEU A 53 -16.42 1.09 -6.88
CA LEU A 53 -16.29 -0.36 -6.73
C LEU A 53 -15.25 -0.91 -7.72
N THR A 54 -14.01 -1.02 -7.27
CA THR A 54 -12.90 -1.65 -7.98
C THR A 54 -12.30 -2.77 -7.15
N ARG A 55 -11.58 -3.68 -7.79
CA ARG A 55 -10.87 -4.76 -7.09
C ARG A 55 -9.86 -4.18 -6.10
N SER A 56 -9.10 -3.17 -6.52
CA SER A 56 -8.10 -2.49 -5.69
C SER A 56 -8.73 -1.81 -4.46
N ALA A 57 -9.89 -1.15 -4.61
CA ALA A 57 -10.61 -0.53 -3.50
C ALA A 57 -11.13 -1.56 -2.48
N VAL A 58 -11.60 -2.72 -2.95
CA VAL A 58 -12.01 -3.81 -2.04
C VAL A 58 -10.81 -4.40 -1.33
N MET A 59 -9.66 -4.55 -2.02
CA MET A 59 -8.45 -5.11 -1.42
C MET A 59 -7.85 -4.21 -0.34
N LYS A 60 -7.96 -2.89 -0.41
CA LYS A 60 -7.58 -1.99 0.70
C LYS A 60 -8.30 -2.37 2.00
N ILE A 61 -9.60 -2.68 1.93
CA ILE A 61 -10.38 -3.15 3.10
C ILE A 61 -9.88 -4.51 3.60
N VAL A 62 -9.49 -5.38 2.69
CA VAL A 62 -8.93 -6.70 3.04
C VAL A 62 -7.57 -6.53 3.70
N GLU A 63 -6.68 -5.69 3.18
CA GLU A 63 -5.36 -5.41 3.74
C GLU A 63 -5.45 -4.84 5.16
N GLU A 64 -6.30 -3.83 5.40
CA GLU A 64 -6.59 -3.32 6.75
C GLU A 64 -7.03 -4.44 7.71
N ALA A 65 -7.76 -5.43 7.18
CA ALA A 65 -8.20 -6.59 7.94
C ALA A 65 -7.10 -7.61 8.22
N LEU A 66 -6.06 -7.64 7.39
CA LEU A 66 -4.92 -8.53 7.58
C LEU A 66 -3.92 -7.96 8.58
N ASP A 67 -3.85 -6.64 8.73
CA ASP A 67 -2.98 -5.96 9.71
C ASP A 67 -3.29 -6.37 11.15
N GLU A 68 -4.54 -6.79 11.44
CA GLU A 68 -4.92 -7.31 12.76
C GLU A 68 -4.16 -8.57 13.18
N ASP A 69 -3.60 -9.35 12.23
CA ASP A 69 -2.82 -10.54 12.46
C ASP A 69 -1.31 -10.33 12.34
N ALA A 70 -0.87 -9.08 12.41
CA ALA A 70 0.52 -8.72 12.28
C ALA A 70 1.41 -9.46 13.30
N THR A 71 2.45 -10.11 12.81
CA THR A 71 3.42 -10.81 13.66
C THR A 71 4.51 -9.87 14.13
N MET A 72 5.07 -10.13 15.33
CA MET A 72 6.27 -9.39 15.78
C MET A 72 7.51 -9.80 14.99
N ASN A 73 7.65 -11.09 14.71
CA ASN A 73 8.80 -11.61 13.99
C ASN A 73 8.74 -11.30 12.50
N PRO A 74 9.90 -11.24 11.83
CA PRO A 74 9.96 -10.97 10.40
C PRO A 74 9.18 -12.02 9.59
N VAL A 75 8.41 -11.53 8.61
CA VAL A 75 7.64 -12.36 7.68
C VAL A 75 7.67 -11.77 6.28
N PHE A 76 7.83 -12.62 5.26
CA PHE A 76 7.64 -12.26 3.87
C PHE A 76 6.22 -12.60 3.45
N PHE A 77 5.50 -11.64 2.87
CA PHE A 77 4.32 -11.91 2.08
C PHE A 77 4.72 -11.97 0.61
N VAL A 78 4.33 -13.05 -0.06
CA VAL A 78 4.60 -13.33 -1.47
C VAL A 78 3.27 -13.56 -2.20
N ASP A 79 3.30 -13.72 -3.52
CA ASP A 79 2.12 -14.10 -4.32
C ASP A 79 0.99 -13.06 -4.26
N TYR A 80 1.33 -11.79 -4.46
CA TYR A 80 0.35 -10.72 -4.58
C TYR A 80 -0.44 -10.81 -5.89
N PHE A 81 -1.69 -10.40 -5.86
CA PHE A 81 -2.52 -10.33 -7.06
C PHE A 81 -1.94 -9.31 -8.06
N THR A 82 -1.95 -9.67 -9.34
CA THR A 82 -1.37 -8.86 -10.41
C THR A 82 -1.99 -7.47 -10.50
N PHE A 83 -3.30 -7.33 -10.30
CA PHE A 83 -3.99 -6.04 -10.34
C PHE A 83 -3.61 -5.08 -9.20
N LEU A 84 -2.92 -5.55 -8.15
CA LEU A 84 -2.35 -4.71 -7.10
C LEU A 84 -0.93 -4.23 -7.41
N CYS A 85 -0.35 -4.67 -8.51
CA CYS A 85 1.06 -4.50 -8.80
C CYS A 85 1.29 -4.13 -10.27
N PRO A 86 0.87 -2.95 -10.72
CA PRO A 86 0.89 -2.59 -12.15
C PRO A 86 2.30 -2.57 -12.75
N LEU A 87 3.34 -2.39 -11.95
CA LEU A 87 4.74 -2.34 -12.40
C LEU A 87 5.50 -3.67 -12.24
N ALA A 88 4.87 -4.67 -11.62
CA ALA A 88 5.51 -5.95 -11.36
C ALA A 88 5.22 -6.97 -12.45
N LYS A 89 6.21 -7.79 -12.78
CA LYS A 89 6.05 -8.92 -13.70
C LYS A 89 5.13 -9.99 -13.11
N THR A 90 4.34 -10.66 -13.92
CA THR A 90 3.57 -11.86 -13.49
C THR A 90 4.47 -13.07 -13.33
N LEU A 91 4.01 -14.04 -12.54
CA LEU A 91 4.62 -15.36 -12.55
C LEU A 91 4.36 -16.06 -13.90
N PRO A 92 5.37 -16.76 -14.48
CA PRO A 92 5.22 -17.41 -15.79
C PRO A 92 4.04 -18.39 -15.87
N ASP A 93 3.78 -19.10 -14.79
CA ASP A 93 2.77 -20.15 -14.72
C ASP A 93 1.41 -19.67 -14.19
N ASN A 94 1.33 -18.40 -13.73
CA ASN A 94 0.10 -17.85 -13.17
C ASN A 94 -0.02 -16.34 -13.44
N PRO A 95 -0.78 -15.92 -14.45
CA PRO A 95 -0.93 -14.50 -14.81
C PRO A 95 -1.70 -13.67 -13.78
N TRP A 96 -2.36 -14.29 -12.82
CA TRP A 96 -3.08 -13.62 -11.75
C TRP A 96 -2.19 -13.21 -10.58
N ILE A 97 -0.96 -13.72 -10.53
CA ILE A 97 -0.01 -13.51 -9.43
C ILE A 97 1.22 -12.77 -9.94
N SER A 98 1.61 -11.72 -9.23
CA SER A 98 2.82 -10.96 -9.51
C SER A 98 4.05 -11.55 -8.81
N ALA A 99 5.21 -11.43 -9.46
CA ALA A 99 6.52 -11.75 -8.88
C ALA A 99 6.95 -10.64 -7.92
N ARG A 100 6.19 -10.45 -6.83
CA ARG A 100 6.35 -9.42 -5.80
C ARG A 100 6.40 -10.05 -4.43
N PHE A 101 7.17 -9.44 -3.54
CA PHE A 101 7.05 -9.69 -2.11
C PHE A 101 7.15 -8.39 -1.33
N GLU A 102 6.56 -8.40 -0.16
CA GLU A 102 6.80 -7.42 0.90
C GLU A 102 7.31 -8.14 2.13
N PHE A 103 8.07 -7.46 2.98
CA PHE A 103 8.42 -8.01 4.26
C PHE A 103 8.06 -7.07 5.39
N PHE A 104 7.55 -7.69 6.44
CA PHE A 104 7.03 -7.02 7.63
C PHE A 104 7.86 -7.42 8.84
N ILE A 105 8.06 -6.48 9.75
CA ILE A 105 8.67 -6.69 11.06
C ILE A 105 7.85 -5.90 12.07
N ALA A 106 7.46 -6.52 13.16
CA ALA A 106 6.60 -5.92 14.18
C ALA A 106 5.31 -5.31 13.62
N GLY A 107 4.73 -5.94 12.60
CA GLY A 107 3.53 -5.46 11.92
C GLY A 107 3.73 -4.29 10.96
N MET A 108 4.95 -3.79 10.80
CA MET A 108 5.27 -2.71 9.86
C MET A 108 5.85 -3.29 8.56
N GLU A 109 5.34 -2.88 7.42
CA GLU A 109 6.00 -3.10 6.13
C GLU A 109 7.35 -2.38 6.14
N VAL A 110 8.44 -3.14 6.08
CA VAL A 110 9.80 -2.60 6.08
C VAL A 110 10.38 -2.53 4.67
N GLY A 111 9.92 -3.39 3.80
CA GLY A 111 10.38 -3.34 2.41
C GLY A 111 9.47 -4.08 1.44
N ASN A 112 9.66 -3.74 0.18
CA ASN A 112 8.87 -4.19 -0.96
C ASN A 112 9.81 -4.42 -2.14
N ALA A 113 9.63 -5.53 -2.84
CA ALA A 113 10.45 -5.87 -4.00
C ALA A 113 9.65 -6.65 -5.03
N TYR A 114 10.01 -6.49 -6.30
CA TYR A 114 9.41 -7.25 -7.38
C TYR A 114 10.35 -7.39 -8.57
N SER A 115 10.05 -8.39 -9.41
CA SER A 115 10.62 -8.44 -10.75
C SER A 115 9.96 -7.34 -11.59
N GLU A 116 10.77 -6.47 -12.17
CA GLU A 116 10.30 -5.33 -12.95
C GLU A 116 9.60 -5.81 -14.24
N LEU A 117 8.42 -5.25 -14.52
CA LEU A 117 7.77 -5.44 -15.81
C LEU A 117 8.56 -4.67 -16.87
N ASN A 118 9.05 -5.39 -17.88
CA ASN A 118 9.89 -4.82 -18.92
C ASN A 118 9.32 -4.99 -20.34
N ASP A 119 8.04 -5.34 -20.44
CA ASP A 119 7.28 -5.33 -21.69
C ASP A 119 6.46 -4.03 -21.78
N PRO A 120 6.77 -3.11 -22.73
CA PRO A 120 6.08 -1.83 -22.83
C PRO A 120 4.60 -1.97 -23.23
N ILE A 121 4.24 -3.03 -23.97
CA ILE A 121 2.86 -3.26 -24.39
C ILE A 121 2.02 -3.67 -23.18
N GLU A 122 2.48 -4.66 -22.42
CA GLU A 122 1.84 -5.09 -21.17
C GLU A 122 1.81 -3.94 -20.14
N GLN A 123 2.89 -3.17 -20.03
CA GLN A 123 2.96 -2.04 -19.10
C GLN A 123 1.91 -0.97 -19.43
N ARG A 124 1.75 -0.61 -20.71
CA ARG A 124 0.72 0.33 -21.14
C ARG A 124 -0.68 -0.15 -20.76
N GLN A 125 -0.97 -1.44 -21.03
CA GLN A 125 -2.26 -2.02 -20.68
C GLN A 125 -2.54 -1.90 -19.17
N ARG A 126 -1.59 -2.28 -18.33
CA ARG A 126 -1.75 -2.26 -16.88
C ARG A 126 -1.89 -0.85 -16.31
N LEU A 127 -1.14 0.13 -16.85
CA LEU A 127 -1.29 1.52 -16.47
C LEU A 127 -2.67 2.07 -16.87
N THR A 128 -3.21 1.63 -18.00
CA THR A 128 -4.57 2.00 -18.42
C THR A 128 -5.63 1.43 -17.47
N GLU A 129 -5.50 0.15 -17.12
CA GLU A 129 -6.39 -0.52 -16.16
C GLU A 129 -6.34 0.13 -14.76
N ASP A 130 -5.14 0.52 -14.30
CA ASP A 130 -4.93 1.18 -13.01
C ASP A 130 -5.55 2.60 -12.99
N LEU A 131 -5.47 3.34 -14.10
CA LEU A 131 -6.13 4.64 -14.25
C LEU A 131 -7.67 4.53 -14.21
N ASP A 132 -8.22 3.50 -14.81
CA ASP A 132 -9.66 3.24 -14.77
C ASP A 132 -10.13 2.91 -13.35
N ASP A 133 -9.27 2.33 -12.53
CA ASP A 133 -9.52 1.99 -11.13
C ASP A 133 -9.33 3.21 -10.18
N ASP A 134 -8.44 4.17 -10.50
CA ASP A 134 -8.13 5.33 -9.65
C ASP A 134 -8.99 6.55 -10.01
N VAL A 135 -9.99 6.85 -9.18
CA VAL A 135 -10.94 7.96 -9.40
C VAL A 135 -10.61 9.22 -8.62
N GLU A 136 -9.75 9.13 -7.60
CA GLU A 136 -9.57 10.23 -6.65
C GLU A 136 -8.93 11.49 -7.25
N THR A 137 -8.22 11.38 -8.35
CA THR A 137 -7.42 12.52 -8.84
C THR A 137 -7.83 13.09 -10.21
N GLY A 138 -8.61 12.40 -11.02
CA GLY A 138 -9.16 12.94 -12.30
C GLY A 138 -8.15 13.54 -13.30
N THR A 139 -6.87 13.52 -12.96
CA THR A 139 -5.78 14.21 -13.67
C THR A 139 -4.57 13.29 -13.95
N ARG A 140 -4.64 12.02 -13.59
CA ARG A 140 -3.55 11.10 -13.94
C ARG A 140 -3.62 10.76 -15.42
N GLU A 141 -2.54 11.01 -16.09
CA GLU A 141 -2.29 10.58 -17.46
C GLU A 141 -1.25 9.47 -17.47
N ILE A 142 -1.26 8.66 -18.53
CA ILE A 142 -0.20 7.65 -18.73
C ILE A 142 1.11 8.39 -18.92
N ASP A 143 2.15 7.94 -18.22
CA ASP A 143 3.52 8.44 -18.40
C ASP A 143 4.09 7.88 -19.71
N GLU A 144 3.88 8.64 -20.79
CA GLU A 144 4.35 8.28 -22.13
C GLU A 144 5.88 8.30 -22.22
N ASP A 145 6.56 9.14 -21.43
CA ASP A 145 8.02 9.18 -21.41
C ASP A 145 8.59 7.90 -20.77
N PHE A 146 7.96 7.42 -19.73
CA PHE A 146 8.31 6.13 -19.11
C PHE A 146 8.11 4.97 -20.10
N LEU A 147 6.98 4.91 -20.79
CA LEU A 147 6.72 3.88 -21.78
C LEU A 147 7.70 3.95 -22.96
N CYS A 148 7.99 5.14 -23.46
CA CYS A 148 8.99 5.36 -24.50
C CYS A 148 10.37 4.88 -24.03
N ALA A 149 10.75 5.13 -22.78
CA ALA A 149 12.00 4.60 -22.23
C ALA A 149 12.03 3.06 -22.20
N LEU A 150 10.92 2.41 -21.83
CA LEU A 150 10.81 0.95 -21.88
C LEU A 150 10.94 0.38 -23.31
N GLU A 151 10.40 1.07 -24.30
CA GLU A 151 10.50 0.68 -25.72
C GLU A 151 11.94 0.66 -26.25
N HIS A 152 12.84 1.47 -25.65
CA HIS A 152 14.28 1.42 -25.97
C HIS A 152 14.98 0.18 -25.41
N GLY A 153 14.32 -0.58 -24.59
CA GLY A 153 14.76 -1.86 -24.04
C GLY A 153 15.18 -1.78 -22.56
N MET A 154 14.43 -2.47 -21.71
CA MET A 154 14.78 -2.70 -20.32
C MET A 154 15.21 -4.15 -20.14
N PRO A 155 16.44 -4.44 -19.66
CA PRO A 155 16.85 -5.81 -19.36
C PRO A 155 16.04 -6.37 -18.18
N PRO A 156 16.02 -7.72 -18.02
CA PRO A 156 15.47 -8.30 -16.79
C PRO A 156 16.12 -7.69 -15.56
N ALA A 157 15.29 -7.15 -14.67
CA ALA A 157 15.73 -6.48 -13.45
C ALA A 157 14.80 -6.82 -12.28
N GLY A 158 15.31 -6.66 -11.07
CA GLY A 158 14.55 -6.69 -9.83
C GLY A 158 14.75 -5.40 -9.06
N GLY A 159 13.66 -4.84 -8.57
CA GLY A 159 13.67 -3.65 -7.70
C GLY A 159 13.47 -4.04 -6.24
N LEU A 160 14.14 -3.32 -5.34
CA LEU A 160 13.96 -3.47 -3.89
C LEU A 160 13.90 -2.08 -3.24
N GLY A 161 12.80 -1.80 -2.55
CA GLY A 161 12.66 -0.66 -1.68
C GLY A 161 12.74 -1.07 -0.22
N ILE A 162 13.49 -0.32 0.59
CA ILE A 162 13.58 -0.51 2.04
C ILE A 162 13.23 0.81 2.72
N GLY A 163 12.28 0.79 3.63
CA GLY A 163 11.88 1.92 4.45
C GLY A 163 12.89 2.19 5.57
N ILE A 164 13.89 3.02 5.29
CA ILE A 164 14.98 3.31 6.24
C ILE A 164 14.43 3.88 7.55
N ASP A 165 13.46 4.79 7.50
CA ASP A 165 12.86 5.36 8.70
C ASP A 165 12.19 4.28 9.58
N ARG A 166 11.46 3.34 8.96
CA ARG A 166 10.85 2.22 9.68
C ARG A 166 11.89 1.28 10.29
N LEU A 167 12.99 1.05 9.56
CA LEU A 167 14.12 0.27 10.08
C LEU A 167 14.77 0.98 11.28
N VAL A 168 14.96 2.29 11.20
CA VAL A 168 15.49 3.09 12.32
C VAL A 168 14.53 3.03 13.52
N MET A 169 13.21 3.16 13.31
CA MET A 169 12.22 3.00 14.39
C MET A 169 12.40 1.67 15.12
N LEU A 170 12.56 0.57 14.40
CA LEU A 170 12.78 -0.77 14.98
C LEU A 170 14.07 -0.83 15.78
N LEU A 171 15.17 -0.30 15.25
CA LEU A 171 16.49 -0.39 15.87
C LEU A 171 16.66 0.55 17.07
N THR A 172 15.91 1.65 17.14
CA THR A 172 15.95 2.64 18.23
C THR A 172 14.80 2.55 19.19
N ASP A 173 13.93 1.54 19.05
CA ASP A 173 12.71 1.37 19.84
C ASP A 173 11.78 2.61 19.82
N SER A 174 11.72 3.30 18.68
CA SER A 174 10.94 4.52 18.52
C SER A 174 9.53 4.19 17.99
N PRO A 175 8.44 4.61 18.68
CA PRO A 175 7.07 4.25 18.31
C PRO A 175 6.52 5.05 17.12
N SER A 176 7.14 6.16 16.77
CA SER A 176 6.65 7.08 15.74
C SER A 176 7.74 7.45 14.75
N ILE A 177 7.38 7.49 13.47
CA ILE A 177 8.27 7.95 12.40
C ILE A 177 8.79 9.38 12.63
N ARG A 178 8.01 10.21 13.35
CA ARG A 178 8.42 11.59 13.68
C ARG A 178 9.60 11.64 14.64
N ASP A 179 9.83 10.57 15.40
CA ASP A 179 10.92 10.50 16.36
C ASP A 179 12.27 10.18 15.69
N VAL A 180 12.24 9.69 14.47
CA VAL A 180 13.42 9.28 13.70
C VAL A 180 13.75 10.20 12.52
N ILE A 181 12.79 11.01 12.06
CA ILE A 181 12.99 12.02 11.01
C ILE A 181 13.60 13.27 11.64
N LEU A 182 14.76 13.74 11.11
CA LEU A 182 15.47 14.91 11.64
C LEU A 182 14.65 16.20 11.58
N PHE A 183 13.83 16.38 10.54
CA PHE A 183 13.01 17.58 10.32
C PHE A 183 11.58 17.20 9.92
N PRO A 184 10.77 16.65 10.86
CA PRO A 184 9.41 16.24 10.54
C PRO A 184 8.53 17.46 10.24
N LEU A 185 7.67 17.32 9.21
CA LEU A 185 6.64 18.32 8.94
C LEU A 185 5.61 18.29 10.08
N LEU A 186 5.47 19.42 10.75
CA LEU A 186 4.46 19.62 11.78
C LEU A 186 3.25 20.34 11.19
N LYS A 187 2.06 20.06 11.71
CA LYS A 187 0.88 20.88 11.39
C LYS A 187 1.17 22.33 11.78
N PRO A 188 0.83 23.32 10.93
CA PRO A 188 0.92 24.72 11.32
C PRO A 188 0.19 24.93 12.64
N HIS A 189 0.82 25.67 13.59
CA HIS A 189 0.08 26.17 14.75
C HIS A 189 -1.00 27.11 14.23
N GLU A 190 -2.27 26.80 14.44
CA GLU A 190 -3.32 27.79 14.36
C GLU A 190 -3.00 28.81 15.45
N SER A 191 -2.37 29.92 15.06
CA SER A 191 -2.30 31.09 15.91
C SER A 191 -3.74 31.52 16.17
N LYS A 192 -4.22 31.35 17.40
CA LYS A 192 -5.41 32.05 17.87
C LYS A 192 -5.04 33.54 17.90
N GLU A 193 -5.03 34.15 16.70
CA GLU A 193 -4.97 35.61 16.64
C GLU A 193 -6.24 36.14 17.26
N HIS A 194 -6.03 36.87 18.32
CA HIS A 194 -6.87 37.77 19.03
C HIS A 194 -8.11 38.25 18.28
N ALA A 195 -9.23 37.59 18.53
CA ALA A 195 -10.55 38.19 18.34
C ALA A 195 -10.86 39.12 19.55
N ASP A 196 -10.06 40.15 19.71
CA ASP A 196 -10.41 41.24 20.66
C ASP A 196 -9.54 42.46 20.36
N THR A 197 -9.99 43.29 19.41
CA THR A 197 -9.83 44.75 19.42
C THR A 197 -10.51 45.35 18.18
N ALA A 198 -11.83 45.25 18.09
CA ALA A 198 -12.58 46.25 17.33
C ALA A 198 -12.77 47.48 18.22
N PRO A 199 -12.30 48.68 17.83
CA PRO A 199 -12.57 49.91 18.61
C PRO A 199 -14.07 50.22 18.54
N LYS A 200 -14.70 50.32 19.71
CA LYS A 200 -16.08 50.83 19.81
C LYS A 200 -16.11 52.26 19.30
N THR A 201 -16.80 52.52 18.22
CA THR A 201 -17.17 53.88 17.78
C THR A 201 -17.99 54.56 18.85
N PRO A 202 -17.67 55.80 19.25
CA PRO A 202 -18.50 56.54 20.20
C PRO A 202 -19.80 57.01 19.56
N ASP A 203 -20.92 56.79 20.26
CA ASP A 203 -22.21 57.34 19.91
C ASP A 203 -22.15 58.87 19.90
N VAL A 204 -22.41 59.50 18.76
CA VAL A 204 -22.65 60.90 18.64
C VAL A 204 -24.16 61.16 18.79
N LYS A 205 -24.48 61.96 19.83
CA LYS A 205 -25.83 62.50 20.07
C LYS A 205 -26.21 63.51 19.01
#